data_fd3e952bfd99e1a558f13b45c17e6d7f
#
_entry.id   fd3e952bfd99e1a558f13b45c17e6d7f
#
_cell.length_a   1.000
_cell.length_b   1.000
_cell.length_c   1.000
_cell.angle_alpha   90.00
_cell.angle_beta   90.00
_cell.angle_gamma   90.00
#
_symmetry.space_group_name_H-M   'P 1'
#
loop_
_entity.id
_entity.type
_entity.pdbx_description
1 polymer ?
#
loop_
_entity_poly.entity_id
_entity_poly.type
_entity_poly.pdbx_seq_one_letter_code
_entity_poly.pdbx_strand_id
1 'polypeptide(L)'
;MSAEVERFFSEQSPLAAEVPSFRPRAQQREMALAVAEAIRDNAILVVEAGTGTGKTFAYLVPALLNGGKVIISTGTKNLQDQLFQKDLPMVRDALKAPVSVALLKGRANYVCHYHLEIGRASCRERV
;
A
#
# COMPACT_ATOMS: atom_id res chain seq x y z
N MET A 1 -3.46 -7.67 -17.92
CA MET A 1 -3.19 -6.67 -16.87
C MET A 1 -3.87 -5.31 -17.15
N SER A 2 -3.63 -4.66 -18.28
CA SER A 2 -4.27 -3.35 -18.58
C SER A 2 -5.79 -3.40 -18.55
N ALA A 3 -6.42 -4.40 -19.15
CA ALA A 3 -7.87 -4.57 -19.14
C ALA A 3 -8.44 -4.81 -17.72
N GLU A 4 -7.71 -5.52 -16.87
CA GLU A 4 -8.09 -5.76 -15.49
C GLU A 4 -7.97 -4.48 -14.65
N VAL A 5 -6.92 -3.70 -14.87
CA VAL A 5 -6.73 -2.38 -14.24
C VAL A 5 -7.85 -1.43 -14.67
N GLU A 6 -8.20 -1.38 -15.97
CA GLU A 6 -9.31 -0.57 -16.45
C GLU A 6 -10.65 -0.95 -15.80
N ARG A 7 -10.92 -2.24 -15.72
CA ARG A 7 -12.14 -2.74 -15.08
C ARG A 7 -12.18 -2.36 -13.60
N PHE A 8 -11.04 -2.39 -12.92
CA PHE A 8 -10.95 -2.08 -11.51
C PHE A 8 -11.22 -0.59 -11.20
N PHE A 9 -10.90 0.30 -12.12
CA PHE A 9 -11.17 1.73 -12.03
C PHE A 9 -12.39 2.18 -12.85
N SER A 10 -13.30 1.28 -13.16
CA SER A 10 -14.59 1.58 -13.79
C SER A 10 -15.70 1.75 -12.75
N GLU A 11 -16.86 2.18 -13.18
CA GLU A 11 -18.04 2.29 -12.31
C GLU A 11 -18.53 0.96 -11.75
N GLN A 12 -18.16 -0.15 -12.40
CA GLN A 12 -18.44 -1.52 -11.97
C GLN A 12 -17.27 -2.14 -11.16
N SER A 13 -16.48 -1.31 -10.54
CA SER A 13 -15.30 -1.73 -9.80
C SER A 13 -15.65 -2.61 -8.59
N PRO A 14 -14.89 -3.69 -8.35
CA PRO A 14 -14.99 -4.44 -7.10
C PRO A 14 -14.72 -3.59 -5.84
N LEU A 15 -13.93 -2.51 -5.96
CA LEU A 15 -13.71 -1.55 -4.87
C LEU A 15 -14.98 -0.78 -4.49
N ALA A 16 -15.88 -0.55 -5.43
CA ALA A 16 -17.13 0.14 -5.15
C ALA A 16 -18.04 -0.66 -4.20
N ALA A 17 -17.93 -1.98 -4.21
CA ALA A 17 -18.63 -2.87 -3.29
C ALA A 17 -18.04 -2.85 -1.88
N GLU A 18 -16.71 -2.74 -1.77
CA GLU A 18 -15.98 -2.75 -0.50
C GLU A 18 -15.88 -1.35 0.14
N VAL A 19 -15.86 -0.31 -0.67
CA VAL A 19 -15.72 1.09 -0.25
C VAL A 19 -16.90 1.90 -0.77
N PRO A 20 -17.93 2.17 0.06
CA PRO A 20 -19.13 2.90 -0.38
C PRO A 20 -18.85 4.30 -0.94
N SER A 21 -17.74 4.91 -0.54
CA SER A 21 -17.33 6.24 -1.00
C SER A 21 -16.38 6.21 -2.21
N PHE A 22 -16.03 5.02 -2.70
CA PHE A 22 -15.15 4.89 -3.85
C PHE A 22 -15.83 5.39 -5.12
N ARG A 23 -15.21 6.39 -5.73
CA ARG A 23 -15.59 6.89 -7.04
C ARG A 23 -14.37 6.90 -7.94
N PRO A 24 -14.38 6.15 -9.05
CA PRO A 24 -13.25 6.17 -9.98
C PRO A 24 -13.08 7.57 -10.57
N ARG A 25 -11.83 8.02 -10.62
CA ARG A 25 -11.44 9.30 -11.20
C ARG A 25 -10.56 9.07 -12.42
N ALA A 26 -10.69 9.92 -13.42
CA ALA A 26 -9.91 9.81 -14.65
C ALA A 26 -8.39 9.83 -14.39
N GLN A 27 -7.92 10.73 -13.52
CA GLN A 27 -6.50 10.84 -13.16
C GLN A 27 -5.98 9.60 -12.42
N GLN A 28 -6.78 9.01 -11.54
CA GLN A 28 -6.46 7.77 -10.83
C GLN A 28 -6.29 6.60 -11.81
N ARG A 29 -7.21 6.47 -12.74
CA ARG A 29 -7.17 5.44 -13.78
C ARG A 29 -5.96 5.61 -14.69
N GLU A 30 -5.68 6.84 -15.13
CA GLU A 30 -4.52 7.16 -15.95
C GLU A 30 -3.21 6.78 -15.25
N MET A 31 -3.07 7.15 -13.99
CA MET A 31 -1.91 6.75 -13.18
C MET A 31 -1.79 5.24 -13.05
N ALA A 32 -2.88 4.54 -12.78
CA ALA A 32 -2.88 3.08 -12.63
C ALA A 32 -2.46 2.37 -13.92
N LEU A 33 -2.91 2.84 -15.07
CA LEU A 33 -2.49 2.31 -16.37
C LEU A 33 -1.02 2.57 -16.65
N ALA A 34 -0.52 3.77 -16.34
CA ALA A 34 0.90 4.10 -16.49
C ALA A 34 1.78 3.23 -15.59
N VAL A 35 1.36 2.96 -14.36
CA VAL A 35 2.06 2.04 -13.44
C VAL A 35 2.07 0.62 -14.00
N ALA A 36 0.94 0.13 -14.50
CA ALA A 36 0.85 -1.21 -15.10
C ALA A 36 1.77 -1.36 -16.31
N GLU A 37 1.86 -0.35 -17.15
CA GLU A 37 2.75 -0.31 -18.30
C GLU A 37 4.23 -0.30 -17.87
N ALA A 38 4.58 0.53 -16.90
CA ALA A 38 5.94 0.59 -16.35
C ALA A 38 6.38 -0.76 -15.74
N ILE A 39 5.49 -1.45 -15.03
CA ILE A 39 5.76 -2.78 -14.48
C ILE A 39 6.00 -3.79 -15.62
N ARG A 40 5.14 -3.80 -16.62
CA ARG A 40 5.26 -4.71 -17.77
C ARG A 40 6.59 -4.53 -18.52
N ASP A 41 6.99 -3.28 -18.71
CA ASP A 41 8.14 -2.92 -19.51
C ASP A 41 9.45 -2.80 -18.69
N ASN A 42 9.42 -3.08 -17.37
CA ASN A 42 10.51 -2.85 -16.43
C ASN A 42 11.08 -1.42 -16.53
N ALA A 43 10.21 -0.47 -16.67
CA ALA A 43 10.54 0.94 -16.85
C ALA A 43 10.53 1.71 -15.53
N ILE A 44 11.19 2.86 -15.51
CA ILE A 44 11.11 3.83 -14.41
C ILE A 44 9.98 4.79 -14.73
N LEU A 45 9.08 4.96 -13.76
CA LEU A 45 7.98 5.92 -13.84
C LEU A 45 8.06 6.89 -12.66
N VAL A 46 8.00 8.17 -12.96
CA VAL A 46 7.87 9.25 -11.96
C VAL A 46 6.52 9.91 -12.15
N VAL A 47 5.73 9.97 -11.08
CA VAL A 47 4.38 10.52 -11.12
C VAL A 47 4.23 11.56 -10.03
N GLU A 48 3.75 12.72 -10.40
CA GLU A 48 3.27 13.75 -9.48
C GLU A 48 1.75 13.84 -9.60
N ALA A 49 1.07 13.68 -8.48
CA ALA A 49 -0.39 13.81 -8.42
C ALA A 49 -0.79 14.53 -7.14
N GLY A 50 -1.76 15.41 -7.23
CA GLY A 50 -2.28 16.17 -6.09
C GLY A 50 -2.89 15.29 -5.01
N THR A 51 -3.07 15.84 -3.81
CA THR A 51 -3.76 15.17 -2.71
C THR A 51 -5.21 14.84 -3.09
N GLY A 52 -5.71 13.69 -2.61
CA GLY A 52 -7.10 13.28 -2.86
C GLY A 52 -7.36 12.67 -4.24
N THR A 53 -6.34 12.38 -5.03
CA THR A 53 -6.47 11.73 -6.35
C THR A 53 -6.56 10.19 -6.28
N GLY A 54 -6.39 9.61 -5.08
CA GLY A 54 -6.42 8.16 -4.91
C GLY A 54 -5.15 7.45 -5.38
N LYS A 55 -3.99 8.07 -5.22
CA LYS A 55 -2.68 7.54 -5.63
C LYS A 55 -2.41 6.13 -5.09
N THR A 56 -2.76 5.88 -3.84
CA THR A 56 -2.51 4.60 -3.19
C THR A 56 -3.14 3.45 -3.95
N PHE A 57 -4.40 3.53 -4.30
CA PHE A 57 -5.06 2.50 -5.09
C PHE A 57 -4.50 2.41 -6.51
N ALA A 58 -4.12 3.55 -7.10
CA ALA A 58 -3.60 3.61 -8.45
C ALA A 58 -2.29 2.82 -8.63
N TYR A 59 -1.42 2.74 -7.62
CA TYR A 59 -0.22 1.90 -7.70
C TYR A 59 -0.39 0.52 -7.06
N LEU A 60 -1.24 0.37 -6.03
CA LEU A 60 -1.45 -0.93 -5.38
C LEU A 60 -2.12 -1.95 -6.31
N VAL A 61 -3.14 -1.54 -7.03
CA VAL A 61 -3.89 -2.43 -7.91
C VAL A 61 -3.01 -3.08 -8.97
N PRO A 62 -2.27 -2.34 -9.80
CA PRO A 62 -1.38 -2.97 -10.79
C PRO A 62 -0.24 -3.75 -10.14
N ALA A 63 0.28 -3.30 -8.99
CA ALA A 63 1.33 -4.03 -8.27
C ALA A 63 0.86 -5.42 -7.80
N LEU A 64 -0.34 -5.51 -7.24
CA LEU A 64 -0.91 -6.77 -6.78
C LEU A 64 -1.34 -7.68 -7.95
N LEU A 65 -1.86 -7.11 -9.04
CA LEU A 65 -2.25 -7.85 -10.24
C LEU A 65 -1.05 -8.48 -10.95
N ASN A 66 0.12 -7.85 -10.88
CA ASN A 66 1.33 -8.39 -11.48
C ASN A 66 1.80 -9.71 -10.88
N GLY A 67 1.48 -9.99 -9.60
CA GLY A 67 1.79 -11.25 -8.92
C GLY A 67 3.26 -11.49 -8.59
N GLY A 68 4.15 -10.53 -8.84
CA GLY A 68 5.57 -10.59 -8.51
C GLY A 68 5.88 -10.09 -7.10
N LYS A 69 7.17 -10.06 -6.77
CA LYS A 69 7.63 -9.43 -5.53
C LYS A 69 7.63 -7.92 -5.66
N VAL A 70 6.99 -7.23 -4.73
CA VAL A 70 6.85 -5.77 -4.73
C VAL A 70 7.33 -5.24 -3.39
N ILE A 71 8.11 -4.16 -3.42
CA ILE A 71 8.52 -3.41 -2.24
C ILE A 71 7.88 -2.02 -2.34
N ILE A 72 7.14 -1.64 -1.31
CA ILE A 72 6.52 -0.32 -1.23
C ILE A 72 7.20 0.44 -0.09
N SER A 73 7.87 1.53 -0.42
CA SER A 73 8.50 2.43 0.54
C SER A 73 7.65 3.66 0.77
N THR A 74 7.49 4.05 2.02
CA THR A 74 6.70 5.22 2.43
C THR A 74 7.55 6.21 3.22
N GLY A 75 7.24 7.50 3.11
CA GLY A 75 8.01 8.54 3.79
C GLY A 75 7.68 8.73 5.28
N THR A 76 6.52 8.24 5.75
CA THR A 76 6.06 8.40 7.13
C THR A 76 5.54 7.10 7.72
N LYS A 77 5.67 6.97 9.06
CA LYS A 77 5.14 5.81 9.79
C LYS A 77 3.62 5.71 9.71
N ASN A 78 2.93 6.84 9.79
CA ASN A 78 1.47 6.89 9.72
C ASN A 78 0.96 6.38 8.36
N LEU A 79 1.60 6.79 7.27
CA LEU A 79 1.26 6.33 5.93
C LEU A 79 1.54 4.83 5.78
N GLN A 80 2.66 4.35 6.34
CA GLN A 80 3.01 2.93 6.34
C GLN A 80 1.96 2.09 7.08
N ASP A 81 1.56 2.52 8.27
CA ASP A 81 0.56 1.83 9.07
C ASP A 81 -0.81 1.82 8.38
N GLN A 82 -1.23 2.95 7.82
CA GLN A 82 -2.48 3.04 7.04
C GLN A 82 -2.46 2.09 5.84
N LEU A 83 -1.36 2.08 5.10
CA LEU A 83 -1.20 1.22 3.94
C LEU A 83 -1.29 -0.26 4.31
N PHE A 84 -0.58 -0.66 5.36
CA PHE A 84 -0.51 -2.07 5.77
C PHE A 84 -1.80 -2.56 6.43
N GLN A 85 -2.41 -1.75 7.29
CA GLN A 85 -3.58 -2.16 8.09
C GLN A 85 -4.90 -1.96 7.37
N LYS A 86 -4.99 -1.00 6.44
CA LYS A 86 -6.24 -0.61 5.81
C LYS A 86 -6.23 -0.83 4.30
N ASP A 87 -5.35 -0.17 3.58
CA ASP A 87 -5.42 -0.10 2.12
C ASP A 87 -5.05 -1.43 1.46
N LEU A 88 -3.97 -2.06 1.89
CA LEU A 88 -3.52 -3.35 1.35
C LEU A 88 -4.54 -4.49 1.55
N PRO A 89 -5.08 -4.71 2.76
CA PRO A 89 -6.11 -5.72 2.95
C PRO A 89 -7.34 -5.48 2.08
N MET A 90 -7.77 -4.23 1.97
CA MET A 90 -8.94 -3.84 1.18
C MET A 90 -8.75 -4.14 -0.32
N VAL A 91 -7.61 -3.76 -0.89
CA VAL A 91 -7.31 -4.02 -2.31
C VAL A 91 -7.09 -5.51 -2.55
N ARG A 92 -6.38 -6.19 -1.66
CA ARG A 92 -6.17 -7.64 -1.75
C ARG A 92 -7.49 -8.41 -1.78
N ASP A 93 -8.42 -8.06 -0.89
CA ASP A 93 -9.71 -8.72 -0.79
C ASP A 93 -10.60 -8.40 -2.00
N ALA A 94 -10.59 -7.15 -2.47
CA ALA A 94 -11.31 -6.74 -3.68
C ALA A 94 -10.79 -7.43 -4.96
N LEU A 95 -9.47 -7.64 -5.06
CA LEU A 95 -8.84 -8.34 -6.18
C LEU A 95 -8.88 -9.86 -6.02
N LYS A 96 -9.19 -10.38 -4.83
CA LYS A 96 -9.03 -11.79 -4.46
C LYS A 96 -7.63 -12.32 -4.77
N ALA A 97 -6.62 -11.47 -4.56
CA ALA A 97 -5.24 -11.77 -4.88
C ALA A 97 -4.60 -12.62 -3.77
N PRO A 98 -4.01 -13.78 -4.09
CA PRO A 98 -3.36 -14.66 -3.10
C PRO A 98 -1.95 -14.15 -2.78
N VAL A 99 -1.84 -12.98 -2.18
CA VAL A 99 -0.56 -12.35 -1.83
C VAL A 99 -0.33 -12.36 -0.33
N SER A 100 0.89 -12.65 0.08
CA SER A 100 1.36 -12.46 1.45
C SER A 100 2.02 -11.10 1.58
N VAL A 101 1.74 -10.42 2.68
CA VAL A 101 2.23 -9.06 2.93
C VAL A 101 3.02 -9.05 4.25
N ALA A 102 4.17 -8.41 4.25
CA ALA A 102 4.98 -8.21 5.44
C ALA A 102 5.30 -6.72 5.63
N LEU A 103 5.35 -6.30 6.87
CA LEU A 103 5.71 -4.94 7.25
C LEU A 103 7.13 -4.92 7.81
N LEU A 104 7.98 -4.04 7.26
CA LEU A 104 9.33 -3.81 7.76
C LEU A 104 9.47 -2.34 8.15
N LYS A 105 9.78 -2.10 9.41
CA LYS A 105 10.09 -0.76 9.94
C LYS A 105 11.59 -0.63 10.20
N GLY A 106 12.06 0.61 10.29
CA GLY A 106 13.43 0.88 10.71
C GLY A 106 13.71 0.34 12.13
N ARG A 107 14.95 -0.03 12.40
CA ARG A 107 15.37 -0.63 13.68
C ARG A 107 14.92 0.18 14.91
N ALA A 108 14.91 1.50 14.82
CA ALA A 108 14.49 2.38 15.92
C ALA A 108 13.00 2.23 16.31
N ASN A 109 12.20 1.58 15.48
CA ASN A 109 10.77 1.36 15.74
C ASN A 109 10.47 0.02 16.42
N TYR A 110 11.49 -0.80 16.64
CA TYR A 110 11.36 -2.07 17.34
C TYR A 110 11.91 -1.96 18.76
N VAL A 111 11.31 -2.71 19.68
CA VAL A 111 11.76 -2.76 21.07
C VAL A 111 13.12 -3.48 21.12
N CYS A 112 14.08 -2.84 21.78
CA CYS A 112 15.35 -3.47 22.12
C CYS A 112 15.22 -4.16 23.48
N HIS A 113 15.29 -5.47 23.52
CA HIS A 113 15.17 -6.23 24.78
C HIS A 113 16.23 -5.83 25.80
N TYR A 114 17.46 -5.58 25.37
CA TYR A 114 18.54 -5.14 26.25
C TYR A 114 18.21 -3.83 26.97
N HIS A 115 17.80 -2.81 26.24
CA HIS A 115 17.42 -1.53 26.82
C HIS A 115 16.12 -1.61 27.66
N LEU A 116 15.22 -2.50 27.29
CA LEU A 116 14.01 -2.73 28.07
C LEU A 116 14.33 -3.32 29.45
N GLU A 117 15.26 -4.27 29.53
CA GLU A 117 15.70 -4.89 30.78
C GLU A 117 16.42 -3.89 31.67
N ILE A 118 17.31 -3.06 31.13
CA ILE A 118 17.98 -1.98 31.87
C ILE A 118 16.93 -0.99 32.43
N GLY A 119 15.94 -0.59 31.62
CA GLY A 119 14.87 0.28 32.06
C GLY A 119 14.04 -0.30 33.20
N ARG A 120 13.78 -1.59 33.16
CA ARG A 120 13.10 -2.30 34.27
C ARG A 120 13.93 -2.35 35.53
N ALA A 121 15.22 -2.62 35.41
CA ALA A 121 16.15 -2.59 36.55
C ALA A 121 16.19 -1.21 37.19
N SER A 122 16.32 -0.14 36.43
CA SER A 122 16.32 1.23 36.91
C SER A 122 15.02 1.62 37.62
N CYS A 123 13.87 1.16 37.15
CA CYS A 123 12.58 1.36 37.79
C CYS A 123 12.47 0.62 39.13
N ARG A 124 13.10 -0.54 39.29
CA ARG A 124 13.13 -1.28 40.55
C ARG A 124 14.01 -0.59 41.62
N GLU A 125 15.09 0.04 41.21
CA GLU A 125 16.00 0.73 42.10
C GLU A 125 15.41 2.05 42.64
N ARG A 126 14.39 2.62 42.02
CA ARG A 126 13.75 3.87 42.42
C ARG A 126 12.60 3.70 43.43
N VAL A 127 12.28 2.48 43.75
CA VAL A 127 11.32 2.11 44.77
C VAL A 127 12.05 1.81 46.09
#